data_00efbda3a6a3d6b43521e0154adac579
#
_entry.id   00efbda3a6a3d6b43521e0154adac579
#
_cell.length_a   1.000
_cell.length_b   1.000
_cell.length_c   1.000
_cell.angle_alpha   90.00
_cell.angle_beta   90.00
_cell.angle_gamma   90.00
#
_symmetry.space_group_name_H-M   'P 1'
#
loop_
_entity.id
_entity.type
_entity.pdbx_description
1 polymer ?
#
loop_
_entity_poly.entity_id
_entity_poly.type
_entity_poly.pdbx_seq_one_letter_code
_entity_poly.pdbx_strand_id
1 'polypeptide(L)'
;MGKDRAAPGMDFGVRVAAVVERGGALLLVRHKKPDRDAYWVLPGGRLEPGETIPECAVRELAEETGLRASFSGVLYVGEFLREGRHTIDVVARVTPTGDGEAVLGSDPEVAPDAEPTLREVRWVSVDELRGIELLPDSVKRRLLDDAGDGWEPEEIYLGGAGG
;
A
#
# COMPACT_ATOMS: atom_id res chain seq x y z
N MET A 1 2.26 20.73 29.11
CA MET A 1 1.75 19.95 27.98
C MET A 1 2.74 19.96 26.87
N GLY A 2 3.49 18.90 26.73
CA GLY A 2 4.49 18.76 25.70
C GLY A 2 3.83 18.68 24.34
N LYS A 3 4.03 19.69 23.51
CA LYS A 3 3.87 19.51 22.08
C LYS A 3 5.10 18.71 21.67
N ASP A 4 4.90 17.42 21.46
CA ASP A 4 5.92 16.59 20.89
C ASP A 4 6.22 17.11 19.49
N ARG A 5 7.30 17.81 19.43
CA ARG A 5 7.90 18.15 18.16
C ARG A 5 8.54 16.89 17.64
N ALA A 6 8.10 16.45 16.48
CA ALA A 6 8.91 15.53 15.70
C ALA A 6 10.36 16.04 15.75
N ALA A 7 11.30 15.17 16.02
CA ALA A 7 12.71 15.55 16.05
C ALA A 7 13.03 16.32 14.77
N PRO A 8 13.77 17.43 14.84
CA PRO A 8 14.12 18.20 13.66
C PRO A 8 14.74 17.28 12.59
N GLY A 9 14.13 17.23 11.39
CA GLY A 9 14.57 16.37 10.30
C GLY A 9 13.92 14.99 10.26
N MET A 10 12.96 14.66 11.15
CA MET A 10 12.18 13.42 11.08
C MET A 10 11.06 13.55 10.04
N ASP A 11 11.09 12.72 9.01
CA ASP A 11 9.97 12.55 8.07
C ASP A 11 8.93 11.62 8.68
N PHE A 12 7.82 12.20 9.12
CA PHE A 12 6.70 11.48 9.71
C PHE A 12 5.51 11.47 8.74
N GLY A 13 4.93 10.30 8.54
CA GLY A 13 3.75 10.19 7.68
C GLY A 13 3.00 8.89 7.85
N VAL A 14 1.87 8.82 7.16
CA VAL A 14 1.05 7.63 7.05
C VAL A 14 1.05 7.16 5.61
N ARG A 15 1.33 5.89 5.40
CA ARG A 15 1.20 5.21 4.11
C ARG A 15 0.00 4.28 4.16
N VAL A 16 -0.80 4.30 3.11
CA VAL A 16 -1.93 3.38 2.94
C VAL A 16 -1.64 2.46 1.76
N ALA A 17 -1.65 1.16 2.00
CA ALA A 17 -1.47 0.15 0.98
C ALA A 17 -2.74 -0.69 0.81
N ALA A 18 -2.98 -1.18 -0.38
CA ALA A 18 -4.20 -1.91 -0.73
C ALA A 18 -3.92 -3.39 -0.99
N VAL A 19 -4.66 -4.26 -0.32
CA VAL A 19 -4.77 -5.67 -0.68
C VAL A 19 -5.96 -5.84 -1.61
N VAL A 20 -5.68 -6.22 -2.84
CA VAL A 20 -6.68 -6.49 -3.88
C VAL A 20 -6.54 -7.94 -4.28
N GLU A 21 -7.59 -8.72 -4.11
CA GLU A 21 -7.61 -10.15 -4.43
C GLU A 21 -8.53 -10.40 -5.64
N ARG A 22 -8.08 -11.26 -6.52
CA ARG A 22 -8.89 -11.77 -7.64
C ARG A 22 -8.43 -13.18 -7.98
N GLY A 23 -9.33 -14.15 -7.85
CA GLY A 23 -9.04 -15.54 -8.19
C GLY A 23 -7.88 -16.16 -7.40
N GLY A 24 -7.71 -15.79 -6.13
CA GLY A 24 -6.63 -16.27 -5.27
C GLY A 24 -5.28 -15.59 -5.49
N ALA A 25 -5.20 -14.59 -6.36
CA ALA A 25 -4.00 -13.79 -6.59
C ALA A 25 -4.14 -12.39 -5.99
N LEU A 26 -3.03 -11.84 -5.56
CA LEU A 26 -2.92 -10.46 -5.08
C LEU A 26 -2.29 -9.55 -6.13
N LEU A 27 -2.80 -8.34 -6.22
CA LEU A 27 -2.23 -7.32 -7.10
C LEU A 27 -1.02 -6.67 -6.45
N LEU A 28 0.12 -6.76 -7.13
CA LEU A 28 1.36 -6.16 -6.67
C LEU A 28 1.90 -5.19 -7.71
N VAL A 29 2.65 -4.23 -7.23
CA VAL A 29 3.40 -3.28 -8.07
C VAL A 29 4.90 -3.43 -7.82
N ARG A 30 5.68 -3.31 -8.88
CA ARG A 30 7.12 -3.40 -8.81
C ARG A 30 7.75 -2.03 -8.91
N HIS A 31 8.57 -1.72 -7.94
CA HIS A 31 9.32 -0.47 -7.88
C HIS A 31 10.80 -0.70 -8.15
N LYS A 32 11.43 0.28 -8.78
CA LYS A 32 12.89 0.34 -8.96
C LYS A 32 13.37 1.72 -8.54
N LYS A 33 14.26 1.76 -7.58
CA LYS A 33 14.97 2.96 -7.17
C LYS A 33 16.40 2.93 -7.67
N PRO A 34 17.06 4.11 -7.86
CA PRO A 34 18.43 4.16 -8.39
C PRO A 34 19.46 3.40 -7.55
N ASP A 35 19.24 3.33 -6.24
CA ASP A 35 20.19 2.83 -5.24
C ASP A 35 19.95 1.38 -4.82
N ARG A 36 18.97 0.69 -5.41
CA ARG A 36 18.68 -0.71 -5.07
C ARG A 36 18.01 -1.48 -6.20
N ASP A 37 18.03 -2.80 -6.09
CA ASP A 37 17.32 -3.69 -7.00
C ASP A 37 15.81 -3.49 -6.93
N ALA A 38 15.12 -3.89 -7.98
CA ALA A 38 13.67 -3.81 -8.03
C ALA A 38 13.03 -4.74 -6.99
N TYR A 39 11.96 -4.28 -6.40
CA TYR A 39 11.22 -4.99 -5.35
C TYR A 39 9.71 -4.83 -5.54
N TRP A 40 8.96 -5.75 -4.99
CA TRP A 40 7.50 -5.71 -5.02
C TRP A 40 6.93 -5.06 -3.77
N VAL A 41 5.81 -4.38 -3.93
CA VAL A 41 5.02 -3.80 -2.84
C VAL A 41 3.53 -3.94 -3.17
N LEU A 42 2.69 -3.82 -2.16
CA LEU A 42 1.28 -3.57 -2.38
C LEU A 42 1.07 -2.18 -3.01
N PRO A 43 0.09 -2.01 -3.91
CA PRO A 43 -0.26 -0.67 -4.39
C PRO A 43 -0.57 0.24 -3.22
N GLY A 44 -0.06 1.45 -3.24
CA GLY A 44 -0.28 2.39 -2.14
C GLY A 44 0.65 3.57 -2.17
N GLY A 45 0.40 4.49 -1.26
CA GLY A 45 1.18 5.70 -1.15
C GLY A 45 0.83 6.51 0.09
N ARG A 46 1.32 7.72 0.13
CA ARG A 46 1.21 8.60 1.28
C ARG A 46 -0.19 9.16 1.42
N LEU A 47 -0.72 9.09 2.64
CA LEU A 47 -1.95 9.77 3.01
C LEU A 47 -1.76 11.29 2.91
N GLU A 48 -2.64 11.94 2.19
CA GLU A 48 -2.63 13.40 2.05
C GLU A 48 -3.43 14.07 3.16
N PRO A 49 -3.03 15.28 3.60
CA PRO A 49 -3.82 16.03 4.58
C PRO A 49 -5.27 16.24 4.13
N GLY A 50 -6.22 15.92 5.00
CA GLY A 50 -7.65 16.02 4.70
C GLY A 50 -8.25 14.81 3.97
N GLU A 51 -7.42 13.86 3.57
CA GLU A 51 -7.85 12.62 2.94
C GLU A 51 -8.10 11.53 4.00
N THR A 52 -9.14 10.75 3.85
CA THR A 52 -9.38 9.58 4.70
C THR A 52 -8.57 8.37 4.24
N ILE A 53 -8.39 7.40 5.11
CA ILE A 53 -7.71 6.13 4.74
C ILE A 53 -8.43 5.43 3.57
N PRO A 54 -9.77 5.28 3.57
CA PRO A 54 -10.50 4.75 2.42
C PRO A 54 -10.24 5.50 1.11
N GLU A 55 -10.27 6.82 1.14
CA GLU A 55 -10.03 7.66 -0.03
C GLU A 55 -8.60 7.46 -0.57
N CYS A 56 -7.61 7.42 0.31
CA CYS A 56 -6.22 7.20 -0.06
C CYS A 56 -6.02 5.82 -0.71
N ALA A 57 -6.57 4.77 -0.11
CA ALA A 57 -6.45 3.41 -0.65
C ALA A 57 -7.02 3.31 -2.07
N VAL A 58 -8.18 3.88 -2.30
CA VAL A 58 -8.86 3.88 -3.61
C VAL A 58 -8.11 4.73 -4.62
N ARG A 59 -7.66 5.90 -4.22
CA ARG A 59 -6.92 6.82 -5.08
C ARG A 59 -5.59 6.24 -5.53
N GLU A 60 -4.78 5.75 -4.61
CA GLU A 60 -3.47 5.18 -4.92
C GLU A 60 -3.59 3.95 -5.82
N LEU A 61 -4.57 3.09 -5.57
CA LEU A 61 -4.82 1.94 -6.44
C LEU A 61 -5.17 2.38 -7.87
N ALA A 62 -6.03 3.37 -8.03
CA ALA A 62 -6.41 3.88 -9.33
C ALA A 62 -5.23 4.53 -10.07
N GLU A 63 -4.42 5.31 -9.37
CA GLU A 63 -3.22 5.96 -9.95
C GLU A 63 -2.19 4.94 -10.43
N GLU A 64 -1.90 3.91 -9.63
CA GLU A 64 -0.84 2.96 -9.94
C GLU A 64 -1.27 1.82 -10.87
N THR A 65 -2.55 1.46 -10.86
CA THR A 65 -3.03 0.24 -11.54
C THR A 65 -4.22 0.46 -12.47
N GLY A 66 -4.82 1.63 -12.46
CA GLY A 66 -6.05 1.92 -13.23
C GLY A 66 -7.31 1.27 -12.69
N LEU A 67 -7.23 0.44 -11.67
CA LEU A 67 -8.40 -0.22 -11.10
C LEU A 67 -9.21 0.71 -10.22
N ARG A 68 -10.53 0.63 -10.37
CA ARG A 68 -11.49 1.22 -9.44
C ARG A 68 -11.89 0.19 -8.40
N ALA A 69 -12.03 0.63 -7.16
CA ALA A 69 -12.35 -0.25 -6.05
C ALA A 69 -13.12 0.49 -4.97
N SER A 70 -13.72 -0.26 -4.08
CA SER A 70 -14.30 0.24 -2.84
C SER A 70 -13.51 -0.27 -1.64
N PHE A 71 -13.45 0.53 -0.59
CA PHE A 71 -12.80 0.14 0.66
C PHE A 71 -13.64 -0.91 1.40
N SER A 72 -12.99 -1.98 1.86
CA SER A 72 -13.65 -3.08 2.56
C SER A 72 -13.27 -3.20 4.03
N GLY A 73 -12.16 -2.62 4.44
CA GLY A 73 -11.72 -2.64 5.85
C GLY A 73 -10.21 -2.54 5.99
N VAL A 74 -9.76 -2.42 7.22
CA VAL A 74 -8.33 -2.44 7.55
C VAL A 74 -7.93 -3.86 7.95
N LEU A 75 -6.86 -4.35 7.35
CA LEU A 75 -6.29 -5.65 7.68
C LEU A 75 -5.20 -5.54 8.73
N TYR A 76 -4.24 -4.64 8.52
CA TYR A 76 -3.08 -4.50 9.37
C TYR A 76 -2.71 -3.04 9.56
N VAL A 77 -2.14 -2.74 10.73
CA VAL A 77 -1.44 -1.48 10.99
C VAL A 77 -0.06 -1.82 11.49
N GLY A 78 0.95 -1.28 10.84
CA GLY A 78 2.34 -1.47 11.21
C GLY A 78 3.06 -0.14 11.34
N GLU A 79 4.28 -0.20 11.82
CA GLU A 79 5.16 0.94 11.88
C GLU A 79 6.49 0.63 11.23
N PHE A 80 7.02 1.60 10.54
CA PHE A 80 8.37 1.58 10.01
C PHE A 80 9.14 2.73 10.63
N LEU A 81 10.14 2.38 11.40
CA LEU A 81 11.00 3.35 12.08
C LEU A 81 12.44 3.13 11.65
N ARG A 82 13.02 4.16 11.06
CA ARG A 82 14.41 4.19 10.62
C ARG A 82 14.96 5.58 10.91
N GLU A 83 16.27 5.72 10.93
CA GLU A 83 16.88 7.02 11.10
C GLU A 83 16.31 8.05 10.12
N GLY A 84 15.79 9.16 10.67
CA GLY A 84 15.17 10.24 9.89
C GLY A 84 13.78 9.94 9.32
N ARG A 85 13.20 8.76 9.54
CA ARG A 85 11.89 8.41 9.01
C ARG A 85 11.05 7.59 9.97
N HIS A 86 9.80 8.01 10.14
CA HIS A 86 8.78 7.27 10.88
C HIS A 86 7.49 7.21 10.06
N THR A 87 7.09 6.03 9.66
CA THR A 87 5.87 5.82 8.85
C THR A 87 4.91 4.87 9.57
N ILE A 88 3.65 5.26 9.65
CA ILE A 88 2.57 4.35 10.02
C ILE A 88 2.06 3.72 8.72
N ASP A 89 2.11 2.40 8.63
CA ASP A 89 1.62 1.66 7.48
C ASP A 89 0.23 1.08 7.78
N VAL A 90 -0.75 1.52 7.04
CA VAL A 90 -2.12 0.98 7.08
C VAL A 90 -2.32 0.11 5.85
N VAL A 91 -2.58 -1.17 6.05
CA VAL A 91 -2.89 -2.11 4.98
C VAL A 91 -4.39 -2.35 4.96
N ALA A 92 -5.02 -1.93 3.88
CA ALA A 92 -6.46 -1.98 3.70
C ALA A 92 -6.87 -3.04 2.67
N ARG A 93 -7.95 -3.74 2.92
CA ARG A 93 -8.60 -4.52 1.88
C ARG A 93 -9.49 -3.62 1.05
N VAL A 94 -9.35 -3.71 -0.27
CA VAL A 94 -10.22 -3.04 -1.23
C VAL A 94 -10.77 -4.06 -2.23
N THR A 95 -12.00 -3.85 -2.65
CA THR A 95 -12.70 -4.75 -3.57
C THR A 95 -12.87 -4.05 -4.92
N PRO A 96 -12.38 -4.63 -6.03
CA PRO A 96 -12.58 -4.06 -7.35
C PRO A 96 -14.07 -3.88 -7.67
N THR A 97 -14.42 -2.74 -8.27
CA THR A 97 -15.81 -2.40 -8.66
C THR A 97 -16.04 -2.63 -10.15
N GLY A 98 -15.61 -3.74 -10.69
CA GLY A 98 -15.77 -4.08 -12.09
C GLY A 98 -14.76 -5.11 -12.54
N ASP A 99 -14.82 -5.45 -13.83
CA ASP A 99 -13.95 -6.44 -14.45
C ASP A 99 -12.75 -5.82 -15.17
N GLY A 100 -12.43 -4.56 -14.85
CA GLY A 100 -11.30 -3.85 -15.43
C GLY A 100 -9.98 -4.57 -15.18
N GLU A 101 -9.09 -4.50 -16.16
CA GLU A 101 -7.75 -5.04 -16.02
C GLU A 101 -6.82 -4.04 -15.36
N ALA A 102 -5.89 -4.56 -14.57
CA ALA A 102 -4.83 -3.77 -14.00
C ALA A 102 -3.83 -3.39 -15.10
N VAL A 103 -3.52 -2.11 -15.20
CA VAL A 103 -2.54 -1.57 -16.12
C VAL A 103 -1.54 -0.70 -15.37
N LEU A 104 -0.31 -0.67 -15.84
CA LEU A 104 0.71 0.16 -15.23
C LEU A 104 0.30 1.63 -15.33
N GLY A 105 0.14 2.26 -14.18
CA GLY A 105 -0.14 3.68 -14.06
C GLY A 105 1.12 4.51 -13.87
N SER A 106 0.98 5.59 -13.12
CA SER A 106 2.08 6.51 -12.82
C SER A 106 2.11 6.83 -11.33
N ASP A 107 3.27 7.27 -10.89
CA ASP A 107 3.43 7.85 -9.55
C ASP A 107 3.53 9.37 -9.70
N PRO A 108 2.47 10.12 -9.34
CA PRO A 108 2.47 11.57 -9.49
C PRO A 108 3.45 12.30 -8.56
N GLU A 109 3.99 11.62 -7.55
CA GLU A 109 5.03 12.16 -6.67
C GLU A 109 6.41 12.17 -7.33
N VAL A 110 6.57 11.46 -8.46
CA VAL A 110 7.80 11.46 -9.24
C VAL A 110 7.77 12.57 -10.26
N ALA A 111 8.85 13.35 -10.35
CA ALA A 111 8.96 14.43 -11.32
C ALA A 111 8.78 13.90 -12.76
N PRO A 112 8.11 14.66 -13.65
CA PRO A 112 7.80 14.19 -15.03
C PRO A 112 9.01 13.83 -15.88
N ASP A 113 10.17 14.41 -15.56
CA ASP A 113 11.45 14.19 -16.25
C ASP A 113 12.34 13.15 -15.57
N ALA A 114 11.94 12.65 -14.39
CA ALA A 114 12.65 11.58 -13.70
C ALA A 114 12.29 10.22 -14.27
N GLU A 115 13.19 9.24 -14.10
CA GLU A 115 12.86 7.85 -14.43
C GLU A 115 11.70 7.36 -13.55
N PRO A 116 10.67 6.73 -14.15
CA PRO A 116 9.57 6.16 -13.37
C PRO A 116 10.09 5.15 -12.37
N THR A 117 9.66 5.25 -11.13
CA THR A 117 9.94 4.26 -10.09
C THR A 117 9.04 3.04 -10.22
N LEU A 118 7.81 3.24 -10.68
CA LEU A 118 6.83 2.20 -10.93
C LEU A 118 7.14 1.50 -12.25
N ARG A 119 7.36 0.18 -12.22
CA ARG A 119 7.87 -0.59 -13.38
C ARG A 119 6.92 -1.64 -13.91
N GLU A 120 6.13 -2.23 -13.05
CA GLU A 120 5.28 -3.37 -13.41
C GLU A 120 4.10 -3.48 -12.46
N VAL A 121 2.97 -3.93 -12.97
CA VAL A 121 1.78 -4.33 -12.21
C VAL A 121 1.48 -5.77 -12.56
N ARG A 122 1.30 -6.64 -11.55
CA ARG A 122 1.06 -8.06 -11.78
C ARG A 122 0.18 -8.68 -10.70
N TRP A 123 -0.68 -9.57 -11.12
CA TRP A 123 -1.36 -10.50 -10.24
C TRP A 123 -0.42 -11.63 -9.85
N VAL A 124 -0.26 -11.85 -8.56
CA VAL A 124 0.70 -12.80 -8.00
C VAL A 124 -0.05 -13.78 -7.11
N SER A 125 0.08 -15.07 -7.41
CA SER A 125 -0.51 -16.11 -6.58
C SER A 125 0.21 -16.22 -5.23
N VAL A 126 -0.44 -16.87 -4.27
CA VAL A 126 0.17 -17.10 -2.94
C VAL A 126 1.48 -17.89 -3.06
N ASP A 127 1.52 -18.88 -3.96
CA ASP A 127 2.73 -19.67 -4.16
C ASP A 127 3.89 -18.85 -4.74
N GLU A 128 3.60 -18.00 -5.73
CA GLU A 128 4.58 -17.06 -6.27
C GLU A 128 5.04 -16.04 -5.23
N LEU A 129 4.11 -15.58 -4.37
CA LEU A 129 4.41 -14.63 -3.30
C LEU A 129 5.49 -15.13 -2.34
N ARG A 130 5.56 -16.44 -2.10
CA ARG A 130 6.59 -17.05 -1.25
C ARG A 130 8.00 -16.84 -1.80
N GLY A 131 8.16 -16.79 -3.12
CA GLY A 131 9.44 -16.72 -3.82
C GLY A 131 9.91 -15.33 -4.21
N ILE A 132 9.10 -14.29 -4.02
CA ILE A 132 9.44 -12.92 -4.41
C ILE A 132 9.75 -12.03 -3.21
N GLU A 133 10.54 -10.99 -3.43
CA GLU A 133 10.79 -9.96 -2.42
C GLU A 133 9.62 -8.97 -2.39
N LEU A 134 8.72 -9.13 -1.43
CA LEU A 134 7.67 -8.16 -1.11
C LEU A 134 8.06 -7.39 0.15
N LEU A 135 8.01 -6.08 0.08
CA LEU A 135 8.33 -5.20 1.20
C LEU A 135 7.09 -4.45 1.74
N PRO A 136 7.04 -4.17 3.03
CA PRO A 136 7.92 -4.67 4.07
C PRO A 136 7.72 -6.17 4.34
N ASP A 137 8.76 -6.85 4.78
CA ASP A 137 8.74 -8.30 5.04
C ASP A 137 7.68 -8.72 6.08
N SER A 138 7.40 -7.85 7.05
CA SER A 138 6.33 -8.06 8.03
C SER A 138 4.94 -8.18 7.38
N VAL A 139 4.67 -7.39 6.35
CA VAL A 139 3.42 -7.46 5.58
C VAL A 139 3.39 -8.75 4.76
N LYS A 140 4.49 -9.10 4.10
CA LYS A 140 4.58 -10.36 3.35
C LYS A 140 4.26 -11.57 4.24
N ARG A 141 4.89 -11.65 5.41
CA ARG A 141 4.65 -12.74 6.35
C ARG A 141 3.19 -12.81 6.77
N ARG A 142 2.61 -11.69 7.12
CA ARG A 142 1.20 -11.62 7.52
C ARG A 142 0.24 -12.02 6.39
N LEU A 143 0.51 -11.57 5.17
CA LEU A 143 -0.29 -11.96 4.00
C LEU A 143 -0.25 -13.46 3.74
N LEU A 144 0.90 -14.09 3.93
CA LEU A 144 1.05 -15.54 3.77
C LEU A 144 0.33 -16.30 4.90
N ASP A 145 0.41 -15.80 6.13
CA ASP A 145 -0.27 -16.42 7.27
C ASP A 145 -1.81 -16.38 7.13
N ASP A 146 -2.33 -15.25 6.62
CA ASP A 146 -3.78 -15.03 6.50
C ASP A 146 -4.36 -15.51 5.15
N ALA A 147 -3.55 -16.04 4.25
CA ALA A 147 -3.99 -16.46 2.92
C ALA A 147 -5.10 -17.53 2.97
N GLY A 148 -5.06 -18.43 3.95
CA GLY A 148 -6.08 -19.45 4.15
C GLY A 148 -7.44 -18.91 4.59
N ASP A 149 -7.47 -17.73 5.17
CA ASP A 149 -8.68 -17.05 5.66
C ASP A 149 -9.22 -16.02 4.66
N GLY A 150 -8.61 -15.90 3.47
CA GLY A 150 -9.07 -15.03 2.40
C GLY A 150 -8.86 -13.54 2.63
N TRP A 151 -7.97 -13.17 3.54
CA TRP A 151 -7.67 -11.78 3.89
C TRP A 151 -8.92 -10.99 4.29
N GLU A 152 -9.69 -11.55 5.21
CA GLU A 152 -10.85 -10.85 5.74
C GLU A 152 -10.42 -9.71 6.68
N PRO A 153 -11.01 -8.53 6.55
CA PRO A 153 -10.66 -7.40 7.40
C PRO A 153 -11.11 -7.59 8.84
N GLU A 154 -10.23 -7.29 9.77
CA GLU A 154 -10.61 -7.07 11.16
C GLU A 154 -11.07 -5.61 11.34
N GLU A 155 -12.11 -5.38 12.11
CA GLU A 155 -12.64 -4.03 12.30
C GLU A 155 -11.82 -3.25 13.34
N ILE A 156 -10.58 -2.93 12.98
CA ILE A 156 -9.72 -2.06 13.79
C ILE A 156 -9.81 -0.58 13.39
N TYR A 157 -10.39 -0.30 12.21
CA TYR A 157 -10.57 1.06 11.73
C TYR A 157 -11.92 1.61 12.15
N LEU A 158 -11.89 2.63 13.01
CA LEU A 158 -13.09 3.26 13.57
C LEU A 158 -13.65 4.43 12.76
N GLY A 159 -13.10 4.66 11.58
CA GLY A 159 -13.50 5.75 10.71
C GLY A 159 -12.70 7.03 10.90
N GLY A 160 -12.88 7.98 9.96
CA GLY A 160 -12.27 9.29 10.07
C GLY A 160 -12.98 10.12 11.14
N ALA A 161 -12.24 10.65 12.10
CA ALA A 161 -12.77 11.63 13.03
C ALA A 161 -12.98 12.96 12.29
N GLY A 162 -14.12 13.13 11.68
CA GLY A 162 -14.62 14.42 11.28
C GLY A 162 -15.30 15.04 12.49
N GLY A 163 -14.58 15.86 13.19
CA GLY A 163 -15.09 16.57 14.35
C GLY A 163 -16.33 17.42 14.07
#